data_a3699a06ca9c9b74c25724931de6bb6f
#
_entry.id   a3699a06ca9c9b74c25724931de6bb6f
#
_cell.length_a   1.000
_cell.length_b   1.000
_cell.length_c   1.000
_cell.angle_alpha   90.00
_cell.angle_beta   90.00
_cell.angle_gamma   90.00
#
_symmetry.space_group_name_H-M   'P 1'
#
loop_
_entity.id
_entity.type
_entity.pdbx_description
1 polymer ?
#
loop_
_entity_poly.entity_id
_entity_poly.type
_entity_poly.pdbx_seq_one_letter_code
_entity_poly.pdbx_strand_id
1 'polypeptide(L)'
;MRPGRLARLGGIAATLGVAACVENLTAPGKCPEFCPSGSIQIVDTLLTTNVSRDSAYRAYVLAHEAAVMAVVDAPGVMDSRAIMLTGALADSVVLAGDTVPDRIVGSDSLKLTVTLVRRDTAAQDLTLSFYRLPVTLDSTTTFADLAGAFATAPLRTVNLDSLEAKPGGVDSTTGDAIVVDTATDRVAVTVKFDSLQAPYSAADSGRLGIGVRVSAAGPTSVAIATRASVVGGAQVAWYATVDSITDSSTTRIHKLPPYPRGVEFESFVFDPPPAPLDSTLAVGGVPSARSLLRVDLPRAIRDSSQIVRATLILVPAVAARGAPADSFIVEAHTVLTDFGAKSPIALDPQRTDTAMIRIGATDSVQIEVTNLLRLWAVDTILPTAIMLRAQDEGSNPAEIRFYPSAAPPYRPSLRVTYARRFPFGVP
;
A
#
# COMPACT_ATOMS: atom_id res chain seq x y z
N MET A 1 -19.38 66.08 36.11
CA MET A 1 -18.26 67.04 36.13
C MET A 1 -17.36 66.81 34.91
N ARG A 2 -17.32 67.81 34.10
CA ARG A 2 -16.52 68.26 32.97
C ARG A 2 -15.55 67.27 32.25
N PRO A 3 -15.77 67.02 30.99
CA PRO A 3 -14.78 66.49 30.06
C PRO A 3 -13.99 67.63 29.40
N GLY A 4 -12.75 67.45 29.15
CA GLY A 4 -12.02 68.42 28.32
C GLY A 4 -10.54 68.45 28.68
N ARG A 5 -9.74 67.91 27.75
CA ARG A 5 -8.32 68.19 27.46
C ARG A 5 -7.48 66.95 27.13
N LEU A 6 -7.86 66.25 26.08
CA LEU A 6 -6.97 65.18 25.50
C LEU A 6 -7.13 65.09 23.96
N ALA A 7 -7.59 66.17 23.33
CA ALA A 7 -7.87 66.16 21.89
C ALA A 7 -6.96 67.09 21.06
N ARG A 8 -5.74 67.40 21.52
CA ARG A 8 -4.83 68.27 20.73
C ARG A 8 -3.38 67.73 20.54
N LEU A 9 -3.09 66.54 20.90
CA LEU A 9 -1.75 65.93 20.65
C LEU A 9 -1.73 64.79 19.65
N GLY A 10 -2.89 64.39 19.08
CA GLY A 10 -3.01 63.33 18.09
C GLY A 10 -2.83 63.79 16.63
N GLY A 11 -2.76 65.10 16.35
CA GLY A 11 -2.77 65.61 14.98
C GLY A 11 -1.39 65.81 14.31
N ILE A 12 -0.30 65.75 15.08
CA ILE A 12 1.06 65.98 14.53
C ILE A 12 1.84 64.70 14.29
N ALA A 13 1.45 63.58 14.88
CA ALA A 13 2.09 62.29 14.66
C ALA A 13 1.62 61.55 13.39
N ALA A 14 0.47 61.94 12.81
CA ALA A 14 -0.09 61.29 11.63
C ALA A 14 0.45 61.83 10.29
N THR A 15 1.15 62.95 10.29
CA THR A 15 1.66 63.60 9.04
C THR A 15 3.14 63.26 8.77
N LEU A 16 3.82 62.61 9.68
CA LEU A 16 5.24 62.18 9.50
C LEU A 16 5.38 60.72 9.03
N GLY A 17 4.27 59.96 8.95
CA GLY A 17 4.29 58.55 8.54
C GLY A 17 4.10 58.30 7.05
N VAL A 18 3.77 59.30 6.22
CA VAL A 18 3.49 59.12 4.80
C VAL A 18 4.66 59.50 3.87
N ALA A 19 5.76 60.01 4.43
CA ALA A 19 6.91 60.44 3.64
C ALA A 19 8.07 59.40 3.58
N ALA A 20 7.89 58.18 4.14
CA ALA A 20 9.00 57.25 4.27
C ALA A 20 8.94 55.99 3.37
N CYS A 21 8.07 55.95 2.39
CA CYS A 21 8.08 54.86 1.39
C CYS A 21 7.75 55.41 0.01
N VAL A 22 8.45 56.40 -0.46
CA VAL A 22 8.74 56.50 -1.89
C VAL A 22 10.15 55.97 -2.06
N GLU A 23 10.30 54.67 -2.14
CA GLU A 23 11.40 54.15 -2.87
C GLU A 23 11.26 54.73 -4.28
N ASN A 24 12.07 55.74 -4.54
CA ASN A 24 12.38 56.07 -5.92
C ASN A 24 12.82 54.75 -6.57
N LEU A 25 12.00 54.19 -7.42
CA LEU A 25 12.44 53.28 -8.46
C LEU A 25 13.60 53.98 -9.11
N THR A 26 14.80 53.72 -8.59
CA THR A 26 16.04 54.14 -9.19
C THR A 26 15.99 53.70 -10.65
N ALA A 27 15.88 54.70 -11.48
CA ALA A 27 15.91 54.72 -12.92
C ALA A 27 15.80 53.36 -13.64
N PRO A 28 14.78 53.19 -14.49
CA PRO A 28 14.83 52.10 -15.45
C PRO A 28 16.05 52.33 -16.32
N GLY A 29 17.06 51.50 -16.16
CA GLY A 29 18.00 51.43 -17.18
C GLY A 29 19.40 51.82 -16.86
N LYS A 30 20.02 51.15 -16.07
CA LYS A 30 21.37 50.61 -16.31
C LYS A 30 21.53 49.50 -15.29
N CYS A 31 20.95 48.35 -15.59
CA CYS A 31 21.50 47.14 -15.03
C CYS A 31 23.00 47.19 -15.19
N PRO A 32 23.82 46.93 -14.14
CA PRO A 32 25.24 46.67 -14.31
C PRO A 32 25.44 45.72 -15.49
N GLU A 33 26.60 45.80 -16.15
CA GLU A 33 26.96 44.96 -17.31
C GLU A 33 26.64 43.46 -17.20
N PHE A 34 26.34 42.99 -15.99
CA PHE A 34 25.95 41.61 -15.67
C PHE A 34 24.43 41.35 -15.72
N CYS A 35 23.59 42.35 -15.95
CA CYS A 35 22.17 42.10 -16.17
C CYS A 35 21.97 41.70 -17.63
N PRO A 36 21.52 40.48 -17.92
CA PRO A 36 21.23 40.09 -19.27
C PRO A 36 20.18 41.04 -19.87
N SER A 37 20.47 41.65 -21.01
CA SER A 37 19.59 42.57 -21.73
C SER A 37 18.36 41.91 -22.37
N GLY A 38 18.06 40.68 -22.01
CA GLY A 38 16.96 39.89 -22.54
C GLY A 38 15.96 39.48 -21.46
N SER A 39 14.69 39.51 -21.77
CA SER A 39 13.63 38.88 -20.95
C SER A 39 13.91 37.39 -20.83
N ILE A 40 13.72 36.85 -19.62
CA ILE A 40 13.78 35.40 -19.40
C ILE A 40 12.76 34.73 -20.33
N GLN A 41 13.23 33.98 -21.29
CA GLN A 41 12.38 33.22 -22.19
C GLN A 41 11.97 31.92 -21.51
N ILE A 42 10.69 31.85 -21.15
CA ILE A 42 10.07 30.60 -20.71
C ILE A 42 9.55 29.87 -21.95
N VAL A 43 9.98 28.63 -22.10
CA VAL A 43 9.61 27.74 -23.21
C VAL A 43 8.78 26.60 -22.64
N ASP A 44 7.59 26.35 -23.21
CA ASP A 44 6.78 25.19 -22.93
C ASP A 44 6.82 24.24 -24.14
N THR A 45 7.17 23.00 -23.93
CA THR A 45 7.31 22.02 -25.02
C THR A 45 6.74 20.67 -24.61
N LEU A 46 6.13 19.98 -25.56
CA LEU A 46 5.62 18.62 -25.41
C LEU A 46 6.56 17.65 -26.13
N LEU A 47 7.21 16.80 -25.36
CA LEU A 47 8.13 15.78 -25.85
C LEU A 47 7.35 14.46 -26.01
N THR A 48 6.93 14.13 -27.23
CA THR A 48 6.11 12.96 -27.52
C THR A 48 6.92 11.74 -27.93
N THR A 49 8.12 11.93 -28.47
CA THR A 49 8.98 10.83 -28.97
C THR A 49 10.17 10.54 -28.06
N ASN A 50 10.28 11.27 -26.96
CA ASN A 50 11.46 11.21 -26.10
C ASN A 50 11.40 10.08 -25.05
N VAL A 51 10.24 9.45 -24.83
CA VAL A 51 10.20 8.14 -24.19
C VAL A 51 10.59 7.11 -25.24
N SER A 52 11.87 6.78 -25.29
CA SER A 52 12.46 6.01 -26.38
C SER A 52 12.30 4.50 -26.21
N ARG A 53 12.26 4.05 -24.98
CA ARG A 53 12.09 2.64 -24.61
C ARG A 53 11.32 2.53 -23.31
N ASP A 54 10.49 1.53 -23.27
CA ASP A 54 9.74 1.17 -22.08
C ASP A 54 9.72 -0.35 -21.86
N SER A 55 9.33 -0.73 -20.68
CA SER A 55 9.14 -2.14 -20.33
C SER A 55 8.24 -2.24 -19.10
N ALA A 56 7.45 -3.29 -19.03
CA ALA A 56 6.64 -3.62 -17.86
C ALA A 56 7.06 -4.99 -17.32
N TYR A 57 7.08 -5.11 -16.01
CA TYR A 57 7.46 -6.31 -15.28
C TYR A 57 6.42 -6.61 -14.22
N ARG A 58 6.18 -7.89 -13.96
CA ARG A 58 5.24 -8.35 -12.93
C ARG A 58 5.98 -9.22 -11.90
N ALA A 59 5.36 -9.40 -10.75
CA ALA A 59 5.88 -10.19 -9.63
C ALA A 59 7.06 -9.56 -8.88
N TYR A 60 7.08 -8.24 -8.76
CA TYR A 60 8.03 -7.55 -7.87
C TYR A 60 7.78 -7.81 -6.40
N VAL A 61 6.50 -7.94 -6.00
CA VAL A 61 6.10 -8.35 -4.66
C VAL A 61 5.18 -9.56 -4.80
N LEU A 62 5.58 -10.68 -4.22
CA LEU A 62 4.78 -11.89 -4.21
C LEU A 62 3.74 -11.82 -3.08
N ALA A 63 2.64 -12.56 -3.20
CA ALA A 63 1.55 -12.52 -2.23
C ALA A 63 1.99 -12.88 -0.80
N HIS A 64 2.95 -13.80 -0.65
CA HIS A 64 3.49 -14.22 0.65
C HIS A 64 4.57 -13.27 1.22
N GLU A 65 5.02 -12.27 0.45
CA GLU A 65 5.98 -11.24 0.85
C GLU A 65 5.29 -9.88 1.05
N ALA A 66 4.01 -9.77 0.67
CA ALA A 66 3.26 -8.53 0.79
C ALA A 66 3.05 -8.14 2.26
N ALA A 67 3.05 -6.83 2.54
CA ALA A 67 2.79 -6.30 3.87
C ALA A 67 1.34 -6.54 4.34
N VAL A 68 0.44 -6.87 3.42
CA VAL A 68 -0.95 -7.22 3.73
C VAL A 68 -1.45 -8.35 2.84
N MET A 69 -2.42 -9.11 3.32
CA MET A 69 -3.23 -10.02 2.53
C MET A 69 -4.44 -9.26 1.99
N ALA A 70 -4.53 -9.13 0.67
CA ALA A 70 -5.69 -8.55 0.02
C ALA A 70 -6.81 -9.59 -0.05
N VAL A 71 -7.95 -9.32 0.59
CA VAL A 71 -9.14 -10.17 0.56
C VAL A 71 -10.24 -9.40 -0.17
N VAL A 72 -10.71 -9.94 -1.29
CA VAL A 72 -11.58 -9.22 -2.24
C VAL A 72 -12.74 -10.12 -2.63
N ASP A 73 -13.94 -9.57 -2.59
CA ASP A 73 -15.14 -10.15 -3.19
C ASP A 73 -15.73 -9.14 -4.19
N ALA A 74 -15.27 -9.20 -5.43
CA ALA A 74 -15.70 -8.30 -6.50
C ALA A 74 -16.01 -9.14 -7.75
N PRO A 75 -17.25 -9.61 -7.92
CA PRO A 75 -17.64 -10.48 -9.01
C PRO A 75 -17.30 -9.90 -10.38
N GLY A 76 -16.67 -10.70 -11.24
CA GLY A 76 -16.21 -10.28 -12.56
C GLY A 76 -14.91 -9.47 -12.57
N VAL A 77 -14.38 -9.12 -11.41
CA VAL A 77 -13.09 -8.43 -11.24
C VAL A 77 -12.07 -9.36 -10.57
N MET A 78 -12.35 -9.77 -9.32
CA MET A 78 -11.44 -10.61 -8.53
C MET A 78 -12.18 -11.24 -7.35
N ASP A 79 -11.91 -12.51 -7.07
CA ASP A 79 -12.12 -13.18 -5.77
C ASP A 79 -10.74 -13.44 -5.18
N SER A 80 -10.45 -12.86 -4.03
CA SER A 80 -9.18 -13.07 -3.33
C SER A 80 -9.43 -13.43 -1.88
N ARG A 81 -8.67 -14.42 -1.38
CA ARG A 81 -8.85 -15.02 -0.06
C ARG A 81 -7.53 -15.10 0.68
N ALA A 82 -7.51 -14.65 1.93
CA ALA A 82 -6.33 -14.80 2.77
C ALA A 82 -6.15 -16.24 3.22
N ILE A 83 -4.90 -16.67 3.33
CA ILE A 83 -4.53 -17.99 3.80
C ILE A 83 -3.41 -17.86 4.83
N MET A 84 -3.54 -18.58 5.94
CA MET A 84 -2.61 -18.53 7.06
C MET A 84 -2.35 -19.93 7.58
N LEU A 85 -1.10 -20.19 7.99
CA LEU A 85 -0.70 -21.41 8.67
C LEU A 85 -0.09 -21.04 10.02
N THR A 86 -0.66 -21.55 11.12
CA THR A 86 -0.06 -21.34 12.45
C THR A 86 1.23 -22.12 12.57
N GLY A 87 2.18 -21.60 13.34
CA GLY A 87 3.43 -22.30 13.62
C GLY A 87 3.22 -23.65 14.31
N ALA A 88 4.21 -24.52 14.23
CA ALA A 88 4.20 -25.78 14.95
C ALA A 88 4.15 -25.59 16.48
N LEU A 89 3.58 -26.51 17.18
CA LEU A 89 3.51 -26.56 18.62
C LEU A 89 4.28 -27.77 19.13
N ALA A 90 4.99 -27.62 20.24
CA ALA A 90 5.53 -28.79 20.96
C ALA A 90 4.37 -29.69 21.37
N ASP A 91 4.63 -31.00 21.47
CA ASP A 91 3.66 -32.00 21.89
C ASP A 91 3.53 -32.09 23.42
N SER A 92 4.40 -31.38 24.14
CA SER A 92 4.43 -31.31 25.58
C SER A 92 4.77 -29.91 26.10
N VAL A 93 4.42 -29.68 27.35
CA VAL A 93 4.64 -28.41 28.06
C VAL A 93 5.04 -28.69 29.50
N VAL A 94 5.99 -27.92 30.06
CA VAL A 94 6.31 -27.97 31.48
C VAL A 94 5.40 -26.97 32.21
N LEU A 95 4.55 -27.47 33.07
CA LEU A 95 3.71 -26.62 33.91
C LEU A 95 4.53 -26.04 35.06
N ALA A 96 4.12 -24.85 35.56
CA ALA A 96 4.82 -24.18 36.64
C ALA A 96 4.84 -25.08 37.93
N GLY A 97 6.02 -25.49 38.35
CA GLY A 97 6.23 -26.34 39.50
C GLY A 97 6.58 -27.80 39.16
N ASP A 98 6.45 -28.19 37.89
CA ASP A 98 6.80 -29.53 37.43
C ASP A 98 8.21 -29.60 36.85
N THR A 99 8.84 -30.75 36.98
CA THR A 99 10.14 -31.08 36.40
C THR A 99 10.02 -31.97 35.15
N VAL A 100 8.82 -32.52 34.94
CA VAL A 100 8.51 -33.41 33.82
C VAL A 100 7.58 -32.74 32.86
N PRO A 101 7.79 -32.82 31.54
CA PRO A 101 6.85 -32.23 30.56
C PRO A 101 5.55 -33.03 30.53
N ASP A 102 4.45 -32.31 30.63
CA ASP A 102 3.09 -32.84 30.47
C ASP A 102 2.72 -32.90 28.99
N ARG A 103 2.05 -33.98 28.59
CA ARG A 103 1.63 -34.19 27.22
C ARG A 103 0.41 -33.34 26.88
N ILE A 104 0.46 -32.63 25.74
CA ILE A 104 -0.69 -31.97 25.17
C ILE A 104 -1.61 -33.02 24.53
N VAL A 105 -2.85 -33.09 24.97
CA VAL A 105 -3.84 -34.09 24.54
C VAL A 105 -4.99 -33.48 23.74
N GLY A 106 -5.11 -32.15 23.72
CA GLY A 106 -6.16 -31.48 22.97
C GLY A 106 -6.09 -29.98 22.96
N SER A 107 -7.07 -29.38 22.31
CA SER A 107 -7.34 -27.95 22.30
C SER A 107 -8.63 -27.69 23.07
N ASP A 108 -8.64 -26.71 23.96
CA ASP A 108 -9.87 -26.19 24.56
C ASP A 108 -10.48 -25.12 23.65
N SER A 109 -9.69 -24.13 23.29
CA SER A 109 -10.09 -23.06 22.39
C SER A 109 -8.89 -22.34 21.78
N LEU A 110 -9.13 -21.61 20.69
CA LEU A 110 -8.14 -20.77 20.02
C LEU A 110 -8.73 -19.40 19.76
N LYS A 111 -8.01 -18.33 20.04
CA LYS A 111 -8.33 -16.97 19.62
C LYS A 111 -7.39 -16.55 18.53
N LEU A 112 -7.94 -16.14 17.39
CA LEU A 112 -7.21 -15.55 16.28
C LEU A 112 -7.54 -14.07 16.24
N THR A 113 -6.53 -13.23 16.29
CA THR A 113 -6.67 -11.78 16.09
C THR A 113 -6.03 -11.41 14.76
N VAL A 114 -6.80 -10.81 13.87
CA VAL A 114 -6.34 -10.24 12.60
C VAL A 114 -6.53 -8.72 12.63
N THR A 115 -5.59 -7.98 12.07
CA THR A 115 -5.68 -6.52 11.98
C THR A 115 -6.00 -6.13 10.54
N LEU A 116 -7.15 -5.51 10.34
CA LEU A 116 -7.52 -4.87 9.08
C LEU A 116 -6.85 -3.49 9.06
N VAL A 117 -5.99 -3.27 8.08
CA VAL A 117 -5.32 -1.98 7.86
C VAL A 117 -6.03 -1.15 6.79
N ARG A 118 -6.97 -1.78 6.09
CA ARG A 118 -7.90 -1.13 5.17
C ARG A 118 -9.20 -1.92 5.13
N ARG A 119 -10.32 -1.22 5.16
CA ARG A 119 -11.66 -1.77 4.92
C ARG A 119 -12.46 -0.83 4.03
N ASP A 120 -13.41 -1.38 3.30
CA ASP A 120 -14.41 -0.58 2.61
C ASP A 120 -15.45 -0.09 3.64
N THR A 121 -15.34 1.18 4.01
CA THR A 121 -16.24 1.80 5.01
C THR A 121 -17.63 2.11 4.43
N ALA A 122 -17.81 2.04 3.11
CA ALA A 122 -19.10 2.20 2.46
C ALA A 122 -19.85 0.86 2.30
N ALA A 123 -19.17 -0.27 2.48
CA ALA A 123 -19.78 -1.59 2.41
C ALA A 123 -20.75 -1.78 3.56
N GLN A 124 -21.92 -2.35 3.26
CA GLN A 124 -22.92 -2.75 4.23
C GLN A 124 -22.85 -4.26 4.46
N ASP A 125 -23.08 -4.69 5.68
CA ASP A 125 -23.02 -6.11 6.07
C ASP A 125 -21.65 -6.74 5.86
N LEU A 126 -20.59 -5.97 6.10
CA LEU A 126 -19.22 -6.43 5.94
C LEU A 126 -18.94 -7.63 6.85
N THR A 127 -18.64 -8.76 6.24
CA THR A 127 -18.57 -10.04 6.92
C THR A 127 -17.28 -10.77 6.60
N LEU A 128 -16.58 -11.27 7.63
CA LEU A 128 -15.44 -12.16 7.49
C LEU A 128 -15.87 -13.61 7.79
N SER A 129 -15.58 -14.51 6.88
CA SER A 129 -15.82 -15.96 7.03
C SER A 129 -14.49 -16.69 7.12
N PHE A 130 -14.34 -17.52 8.15
CA PHE A 130 -13.11 -18.27 8.44
C PHE A 130 -13.32 -19.75 8.11
N TYR A 131 -12.35 -20.32 7.39
CA TYR A 131 -12.41 -21.69 6.87
C TYR A 131 -11.23 -22.52 7.36
N ARG A 132 -11.44 -23.84 7.47
CA ARG A 132 -10.39 -24.80 7.69
C ARG A 132 -9.65 -25.05 6.39
N LEU A 133 -8.32 -24.89 6.40
CA LEU A 133 -7.46 -25.20 5.27
C LEU A 133 -6.52 -26.37 5.60
N PRO A 134 -5.96 -27.05 4.60
CA PRO A 134 -4.87 -28.00 4.77
C PRO A 134 -3.67 -27.35 5.46
N VAL A 135 -2.87 -28.13 6.17
CA VAL A 135 -1.62 -27.65 6.80
C VAL A 135 -0.41 -27.69 5.86
N THR A 136 -0.64 -28.00 4.59
CA THR A 136 0.38 -28.05 3.53
C THR A 136 0.47 -26.75 2.74
N LEU A 137 0.01 -25.63 3.33
CA LEU A 137 0.07 -24.31 2.69
C LEU A 137 1.50 -23.86 2.51
N ASP A 138 1.82 -23.39 1.30
CA ASP A 138 3.10 -22.81 0.94
C ASP A 138 2.96 -21.72 -0.16
N SER A 139 4.11 -21.20 -0.61
CA SER A 139 4.16 -20.15 -1.64
C SER A 139 3.68 -20.58 -3.03
N THR A 140 3.47 -21.88 -3.26
CA THR A 140 3.00 -22.45 -4.53
C THR A 140 1.49 -22.74 -4.52
N THR A 141 0.87 -22.66 -3.34
CA THR A 141 -0.57 -22.89 -3.18
C THR A 141 -1.39 -21.91 -4.01
N THR A 142 -2.29 -22.42 -4.83
CA THR A 142 -3.13 -21.64 -5.74
C THR A 142 -4.59 -21.55 -5.26
N PHE A 143 -5.35 -20.65 -5.87
CA PHE A 143 -6.79 -20.51 -5.61
C PHE A 143 -7.55 -21.83 -5.92
N ALA A 144 -7.18 -22.52 -7.01
CA ALA A 144 -7.80 -23.77 -7.43
C ALA A 144 -7.57 -24.90 -6.44
N ASP A 145 -6.37 -24.99 -5.84
CA ASP A 145 -6.03 -26.03 -4.85
C ASP A 145 -6.90 -25.93 -3.60
N LEU A 146 -7.35 -24.73 -3.26
CA LEU A 146 -8.15 -24.47 -2.08
C LEU A 146 -9.65 -24.35 -2.33
N ALA A 147 -10.09 -24.49 -3.60
CA ALA A 147 -11.50 -24.34 -3.97
C ALA A 147 -12.41 -25.27 -3.15
N GLY A 148 -12.01 -26.54 -2.96
CA GLY A 148 -12.74 -27.51 -2.15
C GLY A 148 -12.84 -27.11 -0.67
N ALA A 149 -11.79 -26.59 -0.08
CA ALA A 149 -11.79 -26.17 1.33
C ALA A 149 -12.70 -24.96 1.56
N PHE A 150 -12.69 -23.99 0.64
CA PHE A 150 -13.58 -22.83 0.73
C PHE A 150 -15.03 -23.10 0.31
N ALA A 151 -15.30 -24.25 -0.30
CA ALA A 151 -16.65 -24.70 -0.59
C ALA A 151 -17.36 -25.35 0.63
N THR A 152 -16.64 -25.65 1.70
CA THR A 152 -17.20 -26.18 2.93
C THR A 152 -17.91 -25.08 3.73
N ALA A 153 -18.69 -25.47 4.75
CA ALA A 153 -19.23 -24.49 5.68
C ALA A 153 -18.08 -23.80 6.45
N PRO A 154 -18.16 -22.47 6.65
CA PRO A 154 -17.16 -21.76 7.42
C PRO A 154 -17.12 -22.24 8.87
N LEU A 155 -15.94 -22.31 9.46
CA LEU A 155 -15.77 -22.55 10.90
C LEU A 155 -16.43 -21.46 11.73
N ARG A 156 -16.31 -20.22 11.24
CA ARG A 156 -16.85 -19.05 11.92
C ARG A 156 -17.17 -17.97 10.89
N THR A 157 -18.23 -17.21 11.15
CA THR A 157 -18.62 -16.03 10.38
C THR A 157 -18.85 -14.88 11.34
N VAL A 158 -18.23 -13.72 11.05
CA VAL A 158 -18.31 -12.52 11.88
C VAL A 158 -18.73 -11.36 10.99
N ASN A 159 -19.92 -10.81 11.25
CA ASN A 159 -20.37 -9.56 10.65
C ASN A 159 -19.77 -8.40 11.46
N LEU A 160 -18.93 -7.59 10.84
CA LEU A 160 -18.16 -6.54 11.50
C LEU A 160 -19.07 -5.41 11.98
N ASP A 161 -20.05 -5.01 11.17
CA ASP A 161 -20.98 -3.93 11.50
C ASP A 161 -21.81 -4.31 12.72
N SER A 162 -22.31 -5.54 12.76
CA SER A 162 -23.06 -6.07 13.90
C SER A 162 -22.21 -6.21 15.14
N LEU A 163 -20.94 -6.58 15.01
CA LEU A 163 -20.02 -6.73 16.15
C LEU A 163 -19.60 -5.36 16.69
N GLU A 164 -19.35 -4.39 15.84
CA GLU A 164 -19.03 -3.01 16.23
C GLU A 164 -20.19 -2.32 16.97
N ALA A 165 -21.43 -2.65 16.61
CA ALA A 165 -22.62 -2.15 17.28
C ALA A 165 -22.86 -2.73 18.70
N LYS A 166 -22.15 -3.81 19.09
CA LYS A 166 -22.27 -4.40 20.42
C LYS A 166 -21.56 -3.58 21.49
N PRO A 167 -22.01 -3.61 22.75
CA PRO A 167 -21.36 -2.93 23.86
C PRO A 167 -19.88 -3.31 23.97
N GLY A 168 -18.99 -2.32 23.86
CA GLY A 168 -17.54 -2.53 23.90
C GLY A 168 -17.00 -3.35 22.73
N GLY A 169 -17.75 -3.52 21.64
CA GLY A 169 -17.33 -4.30 20.48
C GLY A 169 -17.18 -5.80 20.77
N VAL A 170 -17.86 -6.35 21.77
CA VAL A 170 -17.70 -7.74 22.20
C VAL A 170 -19.02 -8.50 22.13
N ASP A 171 -18.99 -9.65 21.49
CA ASP A 171 -20.06 -10.65 21.56
C ASP A 171 -19.86 -11.58 22.77
N SER A 172 -20.62 -11.36 23.84
CA SER A 172 -20.53 -12.17 25.05
C SER A 172 -20.90 -13.64 24.85
N THR A 173 -21.71 -13.96 23.82
CA THR A 173 -22.13 -15.32 23.51
C THR A 173 -21.02 -16.12 22.85
N THR A 174 -20.34 -15.50 21.91
CA THR A 174 -19.34 -16.16 21.08
C THR A 174 -17.91 -15.91 21.56
N GLY A 175 -17.68 -14.78 22.22
CA GLY A 175 -16.36 -14.31 22.64
C GLY A 175 -15.57 -13.65 21.51
N ASP A 176 -16.22 -13.32 20.40
CA ASP A 176 -15.63 -12.53 19.32
C ASP A 176 -15.56 -11.06 19.74
N ALA A 177 -14.55 -10.35 19.28
CA ALA A 177 -14.37 -8.95 19.63
C ALA A 177 -13.82 -8.13 18.45
N ILE A 178 -14.17 -6.85 18.43
CA ILE A 178 -13.66 -5.87 17.49
C ILE A 178 -13.14 -4.65 18.26
N VAL A 179 -11.99 -4.15 17.88
CA VAL A 179 -11.41 -2.92 18.41
C VAL A 179 -11.06 -2.02 17.25
N VAL A 180 -11.67 -0.84 17.19
CA VAL A 180 -11.42 0.16 16.16
C VAL A 180 -10.48 1.20 16.72
N ASP A 181 -9.33 1.35 16.09
CA ASP A 181 -8.39 2.45 16.34
C ASP A 181 -8.74 3.62 15.43
N THR A 182 -9.47 4.58 15.95
CA THR A 182 -9.93 5.76 15.21
C THR A 182 -8.79 6.70 14.79
N ALA A 183 -7.63 6.61 15.41
CA ALA A 183 -6.47 7.44 15.06
C ALA A 183 -5.76 6.95 13.80
N THR A 184 -5.79 5.65 13.54
CA THR A 184 -5.11 5.01 12.40
C THR A 184 -6.06 4.35 11.42
N ASP A 185 -7.38 4.39 11.67
CA ASP A 185 -8.44 3.69 10.92
C ASP A 185 -8.21 2.17 10.78
N ARG A 186 -7.56 1.59 11.81
CA ARG A 186 -7.28 0.14 11.88
C ARG A 186 -8.31 -0.56 12.71
N VAL A 187 -8.60 -1.80 12.33
CA VAL A 187 -9.60 -2.62 13.04
C VAL A 187 -8.97 -3.95 13.41
N ALA A 188 -8.85 -4.23 14.71
CA ALA A 188 -8.46 -5.53 15.21
C ALA A 188 -9.70 -6.38 15.43
N VAL A 189 -9.80 -7.52 14.75
CA VAL A 189 -10.90 -8.49 14.87
C VAL A 189 -10.36 -9.74 15.54
N THR A 190 -10.88 -10.07 16.71
CA THR A 190 -10.56 -11.30 17.45
C THR A 190 -11.70 -12.29 17.30
N VAL A 191 -11.39 -13.48 16.83
CA VAL A 191 -12.36 -14.56 16.63
C VAL A 191 -11.98 -15.72 17.50
N LYS A 192 -12.96 -16.27 18.22
CA LYS A 192 -12.78 -17.42 19.10
C LYS A 192 -13.31 -18.70 18.42
N PHE A 193 -12.44 -19.68 18.32
CA PHE A 193 -12.77 -21.05 17.87
C PHE A 193 -12.82 -21.98 19.09
N ASP A 194 -13.79 -22.88 19.11
CA ASP A 194 -13.86 -23.95 20.09
C ASP A 194 -12.96 -25.16 19.74
N SER A 195 -12.96 -26.18 20.57
CA SER A 195 -12.15 -27.38 20.40
C SER A 195 -12.48 -28.19 19.14
N LEU A 196 -13.71 -28.11 18.62
CA LEU A 196 -14.12 -28.78 17.38
C LEU A 196 -13.70 -27.98 16.16
N GLN A 197 -13.76 -26.67 16.27
CA GLN A 197 -13.36 -25.75 15.21
C GLN A 197 -11.84 -25.64 15.06
N ALA A 198 -11.09 -25.77 16.17
CA ALA A 198 -9.63 -25.73 16.20
C ALA A 198 -9.04 -26.92 17.00
N PRO A 199 -9.23 -28.17 16.52
CA PRO A 199 -8.70 -29.35 17.22
C PRO A 199 -7.18 -29.37 17.16
N TYR A 200 -6.56 -29.98 18.16
CA TYR A 200 -5.16 -30.32 18.14
C TYR A 200 -4.91 -31.63 17.37
N SER A 201 -3.97 -31.61 16.45
CA SER A 201 -3.50 -32.79 15.72
C SER A 201 -2.01 -32.95 15.93
N ALA A 202 -1.59 -34.02 16.61
CA ALA A 202 -0.17 -34.34 16.79
C ALA A 202 0.49 -34.67 15.44
N ALA A 203 -0.23 -35.28 14.50
CA ALA A 203 0.27 -35.58 13.15
C ALA A 203 0.66 -34.29 12.38
N ASP A 204 -0.04 -33.21 12.63
CA ASP A 204 0.21 -31.91 12.01
C ASP A 204 1.13 -31.02 12.88
N SER A 205 1.77 -31.59 13.91
CA SER A 205 2.53 -30.82 14.90
C SER A 205 1.72 -29.66 15.51
N GLY A 206 0.44 -29.85 15.72
CA GLY A 206 -0.49 -28.83 16.19
C GLY A 206 -0.70 -27.66 15.25
N ARG A 207 -0.23 -27.69 14.01
CA ARG A 207 -0.48 -26.65 13.02
C ARG A 207 -1.96 -26.58 12.65
N LEU A 208 -2.40 -25.39 12.25
CA LEU A 208 -3.75 -25.13 11.79
C LEU A 208 -3.71 -24.22 10.58
N GLY A 209 -4.27 -24.67 9.45
CA GLY A 209 -4.51 -23.86 8.27
C GLY A 209 -5.85 -23.12 8.40
N ILE A 210 -5.84 -21.81 8.23
CA ILE A 210 -7.01 -20.94 8.32
C ILE A 210 -7.11 -20.09 7.05
N GLY A 211 -8.29 -20.11 6.39
CA GLY A 211 -8.65 -19.24 5.29
C GLY A 211 -9.59 -18.14 5.74
N VAL A 212 -9.49 -16.97 5.11
CA VAL A 212 -10.43 -15.86 5.33
C VAL A 212 -10.99 -15.40 4.00
N ARG A 213 -12.32 -15.31 3.94
CA ARG A 213 -13.07 -14.70 2.84
C ARG A 213 -13.85 -13.51 3.38
N VAL A 214 -13.96 -12.46 2.58
CA VAL A 214 -14.83 -11.31 2.84
C VAL A 214 -16.09 -11.43 2.01
N SER A 215 -17.19 -10.88 2.51
CA SER A 215 -18.43 -10.64 1.76
C SER A 215 -19.15 -9.41 2.30
N ALA A 216 -19.97 -8.78 1.48
CA ALA A 216 -20.83 -7.66 1.85
C ALA A 216 -22.08 -7.64 0.97
N ALA A 217 -22.97 -6.66 1.15
CA ALA A 217 -24.15 -6.47 0.28
C ALA A 217 -23.78 -6.17 -1.19
N GLY A 218 -22.55 -5.71 -1.45
CA GLY A 218 -22.00 -5.43 -2.77
C GLY A 218 -20.52 -5.81 -2.88
N PRO A 219 -19.88 -5.53 -4.01
CA PRO A 219 -18.45 -5.76 -4.17
C PRO A 219 -17.65 -5.06 -3.06
N THR A 220 -16.71 -5.76 -2.46
CA THR A 220 -15.97 -5.26 -1.30
C THR A 220 -14.55 -5.78 -1.25
N SER A 221 -13.70 -5.12 -0.45
CA SER A 221 -12.35 -5.56 -0.16
C SER A 221 -11.91 -5.18 1.25
N VAL A 222 -11.02 -5.99 1.83
CA VAL A 222 -10.30 -5.68 3.06
C VAL A 222 -8.83 -6.03 2.89
N ALA A 223 -7.97 -5.35 3.63
CA ALA A 223 -6.55 -5.67 3.69
C ALA A 223 -6.18 -6.08 5.12
N ILE A 224 -5.73 -7.32 5.30
CA ILE A 224 -5.32 -7.90 6.57
C ILE A 224 -3.80 -7.77 6.69
N ALA A 225 -3.31 -7.19 7.77
CA ALA A 225 -1.87 -7.04 8.02
C ALA A 225 -1.17 -8.40 8.10
N THR A 226 0.04 -8.50 7.53
CA THR A 226 0.95 -9.63 7.67
C THR A 226 2.08 -9.30 8.62
N ARG A 227 2.93 -10.29 8.94
CA ARG A 227 4.16 -10.09 9.71
C ARG A 227 5.15 -9.11 9.06
N ALA A 228 5.06 -8.87 7.76
CA ALA A 228 5.85 -7.86 7.05
C ALA A 228 5.30 -6.44 7.24
N SER A 229 4.09 -6.29 7.78
CA SER A 229 3.50 -5.00 8.10
C SER A 229 4.12 -4.39 9.36
N VAL A 230 4.17 -3.07 9.42
CA VAL A 230 4.59 -2.31 10.62
C VAL A 230 3.71 -2.55 11.85
N VAL A 231 2.47 -3.04 11.66
CA VAL A 231 1.53 -3.37 12.75
C VAL A 231 1.63 -4.83 13.19
N GLY A 232 2.42 -5.64 12.51
CA GLY A 232 2.54 -7.07 12.74
C GLY A 232 1.40 -7.87 12.11
N GLY A 233 1.63 -9.18 11.95
CA GLY A 233 0.67 -10.11 11.35
C GLY A 233 -0.36 -10.64 12.34
N ALA A 234 -1.10 -11.64 11.89
CA ALA A 234 -2.11 -12.32 12.69
C ALA A 234 -1.51 -12.92 13.98
N GLN A 235 -2.24 -12.79 15.07
CA GLN A 235 -1.86 -13.30 16.39
C GLN A 235 -2.79 -14.43 16.80
N VAL A 236 -2.21 -15.48 17.33
CA VAL A 236 -2.93 -16.65 17.82
C VAL A 236 -2.65 -16.83 19.30
N ALA A 237 -3.69 -16.87 20.10
CA ALA A 237 -3.67 -17.28 21.49
C ALA A 237 -4.38 -18.63 21.62
N TRP A 238 -3.63 -19.68 21.94
CA TRP A 238 -4.15 -21.04 21.98
C TRP A 238 -4.23 -21.55 23.43
N TYR A 239 -5.38 -22.10 23.79
CA TYR A 239 -5.66 -22.67 25.10
C TYR A 239 -5.63 -24.20 24.96
N ALA A 240 -4.58 -24.83 25.47
CA ALA A 240 -4.37 -26.27 25.37
C ALA A 240 -5.07 -27.03 26.50
N THR A 241 -5.32 -28.30 26.24
CA THR A 241 -5.65 -29.32 27.26
C THR A 241 -4.45 -30.25 27.40
N VAL A 242 -3.99 -30.44 28.61
CA VAL A 242 -2.88 -31.33 28.92
C VAL A 242 -3.29 -32.39 29.92
N ASP A 243 -2.62 -33.53 29.90
CA ASP A 243 -2.65 -34.51 30.97
C ASP A 243 -1.42 -34.29 31.87
N SER A 244 -1.65 -33.67 33.02
CA SER A 244 -0.62 -33.49 34.04
C SER A 244 -0.42 -34.83 34.80
N ILE A 245 0.80 -35.32 34.79
CA ILE A 245 1.19 -36.59 35.38
C ILE A 245 1.97 -36.28 36.64
N THR A 246 1.43 -36.65 37.80
CA THR A 246 2.15 -36.69 39.05
C THR A 246 2.53 -38.13 39.38
N ASP A 247 3.46 -38.37 40.32
CA ASP A 247 3.95 -39.71 40.68
C ASP A 247 2.85 -40.73 41.02
N SER A 248 1.61 -40.28 41.32
CA SER A 248 0.51 -41.12 41.74
C SER A 248 -0.80 -40.94 40.98
N SER A 249 -0.90 -39.95 40.12
CA SER A 249 -2.18 -39.66 39.41
C SER A 249 -1.93 -38.92 38.11
N THR A 250 -2.86 -39.10 37.16
CA THR A 250 -2.96 -38.29 35.94
C THR A 250 -4.21 -37.40 36.09
N THR A 251 -4.02 -36.10 36.06
CA THR A 251 -5.09 -35.10 36.11
C THR A 251 -5.18 -34.34 34.80
N ARG A 252 -6.38 -34.27 34.23
CA ARG A 252 -6.59 -33.49 33.02
C ARG A 252 -6.80 -32.02 33.37
N ILE A 253 -5.94 -31.17 32.85
CA ILE A 253 -5.98 -29.73 33.03
C ILE A 253 -6.44 -29.09 31.73
N HIS A 254 -7.56 -28.34 31.80
CA HIS A 254 -8.10 -27.57 30.68
C HIS A 254 -7.74 -26.08 30.81
N LYS A 255 -7.66 -25.39 29.68
CA LYS A 255 -7.45 -23.95 29.63
C LYS A 255 -6.17 -23.48 30.32
N LEU A 256 -5.07 -24.06 29.96
CA LEU A 256 -3.79 -23.48 30.31
C LEU A 256 -3.74 -22.00 29.88
N PRO A 257 -2.90 -21.17 30.53
CA PRO A 257 -2.63 -19.83 30.04
C PRO A 257 -2.37 -19.84 28.54
N PRO A 258 -2.84 -18.83 27.79
CA PRO A 258 -2.72 -18.86 26.34
C PRO A 258 -1.26 -18.91 25.91
N TYR A 259 -0.94 -19.83 25.04
CA TYR A 259 0.34 -19.85 24.35
C TYR A 259 0.24 -18.89 23.16
N PRO A 260 1.01 -17.78 23.13
CA PRO A 260 1.11 -16.96 21.96
C PRO A 260 1.79 -17.77 20.86
N ARG A 261 1.16 -17.83 19.71
CA ARG A 261 1.71 -18.53 18.53
C ARG A 261 1.82 -17.54 17.40
N GLY A 262 2.97 -17.53 16.77
CA GLY A 262 3.14 -16.85 15.50
C GLY A 262 2.42 -17.59 14.37
N VAL A 263 2.10 -16.88 13.32
CA VAL A 263 1.71 -17.47 12.05
C VAL A 263 3.01 -17.77 11.28
N GLU A 264 3.20 -19.02 10.85
CA GLU A 264 4.40 -19.49 10.14
C GLU A 264 4.38 -19.01 8.68
N PHE A 265 3.20 -19.08 8.06
CA PHE A 265 2.99 -18.67 6.67
C PHE A 265 1.72 -17.82 6.55
N GLU A 266 1.84 -16.73 5.82
CA GLU A 266 0.74 -15.80 5.49
C GLU A 266 0.83 -15.46 4.01
N SER A 267 -0.29 -15.56 3.30
CA SER A 267 -0.39 -15.23 1.89
C SER A 267 -1.85 -14.99 1.53
N PHE A 268 -2.12 -14.74 0.26
CA PHE A 268 -3.47 -14.78 -0.29
C PHE A 268 -3.46 -15.41 -1.67
N VAL A 269 -4.57 -16.04 -2.03
CA VAL A 269 -4.81 -16.66 -3.32
C VAL A 269 -5.96 -15.94 -4.01
N PHE A 270 -5.96 -15.86 -5.35
CA PHE A 270 -6.93 -15.07 -6.09
C PHE A 270 -7.26 -15.69 -7.45
N ASP A 271 -8.45 -15.34 -7.93
CA ASP A 271 -8.99 -15.68 -9.27
C ASP A 271 -9.72 -14.46 -9.85
N PRO A 272 -9.60 -14.15 -11.14
CA PRO A 272 -8.79 -14.82 -12.15
C PRO A 272 -7.29 -14.50 -11.99
N PRO A 273 -6.41 -15.32 -12.60
CA PRO A 273 -4.98 -15.00 -12.65
C PRO A 273 -4.77 -13.66 -13.38
N PRO A 274 -3.67 -12.95 -13.11
CA PRO A 274 -3.42 -11.65 -13.70
C PRO A 274 -3.34 -11.77 -15.22
N ALA A 275 -4.04 -10.89 -15.92
CA ALA A 275 -3.99 -10.87 -17.38
C ALA A 275 -2.56 -10.60 -17.88
N PRO A 276 -2.13 -11.18 -19.02
CA PRO A 276 -0.84 -10.91 -19.63
C PRO A 276 -0.58 -9.40 -19.79
N LEU A 277 0.68 -8.99 -19.83
CA LEU A 277 1.03 -7.58 -20.00
C LEU A 277 0.71 -7.03 -21.40
N ASP A 278 0.69 -7.89 -22.40
CA ASP A 278 0.30 -7.61 -23.80
C ASP A 278 0.92 -6.32 -24.37
N SER A 279 2.21 -6.12 -24.12
CA SER A 279 2.96 -4.92 -24.48
C SER A 279 2.42 -3.61 -23.88
N THR A 280 1.55 -3.68 -22.89
CA THR A 280 1.09 -2.49 -22.15
C THR A 280 2.00 -2.17 -20.97
N LEU A 281 1.96 -0.93 -20.52
CA LEU A 281 2.64 -0.48 -19.31
C LEU A 281 1.73 -0.67 -18.12
N ALA A 282 1.83 -1.83 -17.48
CA ALA A 282 1.01 -2.16 -16.31
C ALA A 282 1.64 -1.63 -15.02
N VAL A 283 0.80 -1.11 -14.13
CA VAL A 283 1.19 -0.61 -12.79
C VAL A 283 0.17 -1.10 -11.76
N GLY A 284 0.66 -1.71 -10.70
CA GLY A 284 -0.20 -2.30 -9.65
C GLY A 284 -0.64 -3.73 -9.97
N GLY A 285 -1.77 -4.12 -9.40
CA GLY A 285 -2.30 -5.48 -9.51
C GLY A 285 -1.61 -6.48 -8.60
N VAL A 286 -2.02 -7.74 -8.71
CA VAL A 286 -1.47 -8.86 -7.94
C VAL A 286 -1.19 -10.03 -8.90
N PRO A 287 0.05 -10.52 -8.92
CA PRO A 287 1.30 -9.95 -8.39
C PRO A 287 1.58 -8.57 -8.99
N SER A 288 2.20 -7.70 -8.19
CA SER A 288 2.39 -6.31 -8.58
C SER A 288 3.21 -6.16 -9.87
N ALA A 289 2.75 -5.26 -10.73
CA ALA A 289 3.47 -4.85 -11.94
C ALA A 289 4.09 -3.46 -11.76
N ARG A 290 5.27 -3.28 -12.33
CA ARG A 290 5.97 -2.00 -12.48
C ARG A 290 6.24 -1.72 -13.94
N SER A 291 6.28 -0.43 -14.28
CA SER A 291 6.63 0.00 -15.63
C SER A 291 7.81 0.97 -15.61
N LEU A 292 8.80 0.69 -16.43
CA LEU A 292 10.00 1.50 -16.58
C LEU A 292 9.94 2.29 -17.90
N LEU A 293 10.12 3.60 -17.82
CA LEU A 293 10.18 4.52 -18.94
C LEU A 293 11.59 5.11 -19.03
N ARG A 294 12.26 4.94 -20.18
CA ARG A 294 13.56 5.56 -20.46
C ARG A 294 13.35 6.78 -21.33
N VAL A 295 13.85 7.90 -20.88
CA VAL A 295 13.59 9.22 -21.48
C VAL A 295 14.86 9.78 -22.10
N ASP A 296 14.84 10.06 -23.40
CA ASP A 296 15.91 10.78 -24.08
C ASP A 296 15.65 12.29 -23.96
N LEU A 297 16.11 12.88 -22.86
CA LEU A 297 15.94 14.31 -22.64
C LEU A 297 16.91 15.11 -23.50
N PRO A 298 16.45 16.04 -24.37
CA PRO A 298 17.33 16.87 -25.19
C PRO A 298 18.36 17.61 -24.35
N ARG A 299 19.62 17.64 -24.79
CA ARG A 299 20.71 18.32 -24.07
C ARG A 299 20.40 19.79 -23.79
N ALA A 300 19.74 20.48 -24.73
CA ALA A 300 19.32 21.86 -24.55
C ALA A 300 18.39 22.06 -23.33
N ILE A 301 17.61 21.05 -22.98
CA ILE A 301 16.76 21.07 -21.78
C ILE A 301 17.55 20.63 -20.56
N ARG A 302 18.29 19.52 -20.67
CA ARG A 302 19.00 18.93 -19.53
C ARG A 302 20.18 19.79 -19.07
N ASP A 303 21.03 20.22 -20.00
CA ASP A 303 22.36 20.79 -19.67
C ASP A 303 22.32 22.32 -19.65
N SER A 304 21.42 22.95 -20.44
CA SER A 304 21.45 24.39 -20.72
C SER A 304 20.21 25.15 -20.27
N SER A 305 19.34 24.52 -19.47
CA SER A 305 18.08 25.12 -19.02
C SER A 305 17.88 24.98 -17.52
N GLN A 306 17.01 25.83 -16.99
CA GLN A 306 16.42 25.68 -15.67
C GLN A 306 14.99 25.12 -15.84
N ILE A 307 14.76 23.93 -15.35
CA ILE A 307 13.44 23.30 -15.42
C ILE A 307 12.53 23.98 -14.40
N VAL A 308 11.44 24.57 -14.89
CA VAL A 308 10.41 25.23 -14.10
C VAL A 308 9.38 24.20 -13.69
N ARG A 309 8.86 23.45 -14.68
CA ARG A 309 7.84 22.42 -14.48
C ARG A 309 8.03 21.27 -15.46
N ALA A 310 7.73 20.05 -15.02
CA ALA A 310 7.65 18.89 -15.89
C ALA A 310 6.51 17.97 -15.48
N THR A 311 5.70 17.54 -16.45
CA THR A 311 4.55 16.66 -16.24
C THR A 311 4.64 15.47 -17.18
N LEU A 312 4.65 14.26 -16.63
CA LEU A 312 4.51 13.02 -17.38
C LEU A 312 3.02 12.78 -17.66
N ILE A 313 2.69 12.55 -18.92
CA ILE A 313 1.32 12.32 -19.39
C ILE A 313 1.23 10.88 -19.90
N LEU A 314 0.34 10.11 -19.32
CA LEU A 314 0.11 8.70 -19.61
C LEU A 314 -1.34 8.49 -20.02
N VAL A 315 -1.58 7.75 -21.09
CA VAL A 315 -2.94 7.45 -21.57
C VAL A 315 -3.28 6.01 -21.23
N PRO A 316 -4.37 5.74 -20.47
CA PRO A 316 -4.80 4.39 -20.19
C PRO A 316 -5.19 3.64 -21.48
N ALA A 317 -4.71 2.42 -21.62
CA ALA A 317 -5.08 1.52 -22.72
C ALA A 317 -6.41 0.82 -22.43
N VAL A 318 -6.71 0.62 -21.15
CA VAL A 318 -7.99 0.11 -20.64
C VAL A 318 -8.34 0.84 -19.35
N ALA A 319 -9.62 0.83 -18.99
CA ALA A 319 -10.06 1.41 -17.72
C ALA A 319 -9.31 0.77 -16.53
N ALA A 320 -8.95 1.58 -15.54
CA ALA A 320 -8.33 1.10 -14.32
C ALA A 320 -9.24 0.06 -13.64
N ARG A 321 -8.67 -1.06 -13.21
CA ARG A 321 -9.40 -2.18 -12.58
C ARG A 321 -9.10 -2.22 -11.09
N GLY A 322 -10.04 -2.74 -10.31
CA GLY A 322 -9.92 -2.88 -8.85
C GLY A 322 -11.30 -3.07 -8.23
N ALA A 323 -11.39 -2.95 -6.91
CA ALA A 323 -12.69 -2.92 -6.25
C ALA A 323 -13.42 -1.61 -6.58
N PRO A 324 -14.75 -1.64 -6.83
CA PRO A 324 -15.48 -0.50 -7.43
C PRO A 324 -15.41 0.83 -6.67
N ALA A 325 -15.23 0.80 -5.36
CA ALA A 325 -15.17 2.01 -4.52
C ALA A 325 -13.74 2.53 -4.30
N ASP A 326 -12.73 1.81 -4.80
CA ASP A 326 -11.35 2.10 -4.49
C ASP A 326 -10.71 3.05 -5.50
N SER A 327 -9.78 3.84 -4.99
CA SER A 327 -8.74 4.50 -5.74
C SER A 327 -7.39 3.95 -5.27
N PHE A 328 -6.36 4.12 -6.07
CA PHE A 328 -4.99 3.80 -5.68
C PHE A 328 -4.03 4.86 -6.18
N ILE A 329 -2.85 4.89 -5.59
CA ILE A 329 -1.83 5.87 -5.90
C ILE A 329 -0.76 5.21 -6.78
N VAL A 330 -0.48 5.84 -7.91
CA VAL A 330 0.68 5.52 -8.75
C VAL A 330 1.80 6.50 -8.41
N GLU A 331 2.97 5.95 -8.15
CA GLU A 331 4.20 6.68 -7.85
C GLU A 331 5.14 6.67 -9.06
N ALA A 332 5.76 7.81 -9.34
CA ALA A 332 6.86 7.94 -10.28
C ALA A 332 8.17 8.13 -9.50
N HIS A 333 9.09 7.19 -9.63
CA HIS A 333 10.38 7.19 -8.94
C HIS A 333 11.53 7.48 -9.86
N THR A 334 12.53 8.19 -9.35
CA THR A 334 13.84 8.26 -9.96
C THR A 334 14.53 6.90 -9.89
N VAL A 335 15.12 6.49 -11.01
CA VAL A 335 15.94 5.28 -11.09
C VAL A 335 17.40 5.66 -10.81
N LEU A 336 18.00 5.04 -9.80
CA LEU A 336 19.41 5.27 -9.43
C LEU A 336 20.36 4.40 -10.25
N THR A 337 19.93 3.17 -10.58
CA THR A 337 20.71 2.25 -11.41
C THR A 337 19.80 1.51 -12.39
N ASP A 338 20.21 1.41 -13.64
CA ASP A 338 19.52 0.67 -14.70
C ASP A 338 20.54 -0.16 -15.49
N PHE A 339 20.57 -1.46 -15.24
CA PHE A 339 21.48 -2.38 -15.94
C PHE A 339 20.81 -3.07 -17.15
N GLY A 340 19.65 -2.60 -17.58
CA GLY A 340 18.92 -3.13 -18.73
C GLY A 340 17.69 -3.97 -18.38
N ALA A 341 17.15 -4.68 -19.36
CA ALA A 341 15.80 -5.25 -19.30
C ALA A 341 15.55 -6.33 -18.20
N LYS A 342 16.57 -6.91 -17.58
CA LYS A 342 16.44 -7.99 -16.60
C LYS A 342 17.13 -7.70 -15.28
N SER A 343 17.55 -6.49 -15.05
CA SER A 343 18.35 -6.13 -13.89
C SER A 343 17.51 -5.59 -12.75
N PRO A 344 17.87 -5.86 -11.49
CA PRO A 344 17.30 -5.15 -10.37
C PRO A 344 17.57 -3.66 -10.51
N ILE A 345 16.52 -2.87 -10.35
CA ILE A 345 16.55 -1.43 -10.46
C ILE A 345 16.52 -0.85 -9.06
N ALA A 346 17.53 -0.06 -8.71
CA ALA A 346 17.51 0.71 -7.48
C ALA A 346 16.72 2.00 -7.69
N LEU A 347 15.78 2.27 -6.80
CA LEU A 347 14.92 3.46 -6.80
C LEU A 347 15.34 4.41 -5.69
N ASP A 348 15.16 5.70 -5.92
CA ASP A 348 15.27 6.70 -4.86
C ASP A 348 14.00 6.64 -3.99
N PRO A 349 14.09 6.28 -2.70
CA PRO A 349 12.93 6.16 -1.84
C PRO A 349 12.35 7.51 -1.41
N GLN A 350 13.10 8.60 -1.54
CA GLN A 350 12.71 9.92 -1.04
C GLN A 350 12.15 10.85 -2.12
N ARG A 351 12.43 10.55 -3.39
CA ARG A 351 12.04 11.41 -4.51
C ARG A 351 11.01 10.70 -5.36
N THR A 352 9.77 10.89 -4.94
CA THR A 352 8.60 10.31 -5.59
C THR A 352 7.59 11.40 -5.86
N ASP A 353 7.01 11.34 -7.04
CA ASP A 353 5.84 12.13 -7.41
C ASP A 353 4.67 11.17 -7.63
N THR A 354 3.44 11.61 -7.34
CA THR A 354 2.29 10.72 -7.24
C THR A 354 1.11 11.20 -8.07
N ALA A 355 0.26 10.26 -8.49
CA ALA A 355 -1.07 10.53 -9.01
C ALA A 355 -2.09 9.55 -8.43
N MET A 356 -3.26 10.05 -8.04
CA MET A 356 -4.39 9.25 -7.60
C MET A 356 -5.18 8.77 -8.80
N ILE A 357 -5.40 7.47 -8.89
CA ILE A 357 -6.16 6.81 -9.94
C ILE A 357 -7.47 6.29 -9.36
N ARG A 358 -8.59 6.68 -9.93
CA ARG A 358 -9.89 6.12 -9.58
C ARG A 358 -10.15 4.86 -10.39
N ILE A 359 -10.77 3.86 -9.78
CA ILE A 359 -11.19 2.66 -10.48
C ILE A 359 -12.23 3.03 -11.55
N GLY A 360 -12.09 2.42 -12.73
CA GLY A 360 -12.89 2.75 -13.92
C GLY A 360 -12.41 3.97 -14.72
N ALA A 361 -11.38 4.70 -14.24
CA ALA A 361 -10.85 5.85 -14.96
C ALA A 361 -10.23 5.45 -16.31
N THR A 362 -10.53 6.24 -17.33
CA THR A 362 -10.00 6.14 -18.71
C THR A 362 -9.30 7.43 -19.15
N ASP A 363 -9.41 8.48 -18.35
CA ASP A 363 -8.79 9.77 -18.66
C ASP A 363 -7.26 9.69 -18.55
N SER A 364 -6.59 10.60 -19.26
CA SER A 364 -5.13 10.70 -19.19
C SER A 364 -4.67 11.03 -17.78
N VAL A 365 -3.68 10.27 -17.31
CA VAL A 365 -3.04 10.45 -16.01
C VAL A 365 -1.86 11.40 -16.17
N GLN A 366 -1.81 12.41 -15.31
CA GLN A 366 -0.74 13.40 -15.28
C GLN A 366 -0.01 13.30 -13.94
N ILE A 367 1.30 13.07 -14.00
CA ILE A 367 2.17 13.00 -12.83
C ILE A 367 3.17 14.15 -12.93
N GLU A 368 3.22 14.98 -11.90
CA GLU A 368 4.24 16.03 -11.80
C GLU A 368 5.60 15.37 -11.54
N VAL A 369 6.57 15.59 -12.43
CA VAL A 369 7.91 14.97 -12.34
C VAL A 369 9.03 16.01 -12.37
N THR A 370 8.74 17.22 -11.97
CA THR A 370 9.66 18.35 -11.98
C THR A 370 10.94 18.05 -11.18
N ASN A 371 10.79 17.46 -10.00
CA ASN A 371 11.93 17.15 -9.14
C ASN A 371 12.83 16.06 -9.75
N LEU A 372 12.26 15.09 -10.44
CA LEU A 372 13.00 14.05 -11.14
C LEU A 372 13.87 14.67 -12.24
N LEU A 373 13.27 15.52 -13.08
CA LEU A 373 14.01 16.16 -14.18
C LEU A 373 15.07 17.13 -13.67
N ARG A 374 14.80 17.86 -12.60
CA ARG A 374 15.81 18.74 -11.97
C ARG A 374 17.01 17.96 -11.47
N LEU A 375 16.79 16.76 -10.92
CA LEU A 375 17.86 15.88 -10.50
C LEU A 375 18.74 15.46 -11.69
N TRP A 376 18.15 15.06 -12.83
CA TRP A 376 18.89 14.70 -14.03
C TRP A 376 19.69 15.87 -14.63
N ALA A 377 19.24 17.11 -14.40
CA ALA A 377 19.97 18.31 -14.82
C ALA A 377 21.18 18.62 -13.92
N VAL A 378 21.20 18.11 -12.69
CA VAL A 378 22.30 18.30 -11.73
C VAL A 378 23.25 17.10 -11.75
N ASP A 379 22.71 15.90 -11.77
CA ASP A 379 23.48 14.66 -11.78
C ASP A 379 23.35 13.96 -13.14
N THR A 380 24.36 14.16 -13.97
CA THR A 380 24.40 13.61 -15.34
C THR A 380 24.77 12.13 -15.40
N ILE A 381 25.17 11.53 -14.27
CA ILE A 381 25.53 10.10 -14.19
C ILE A 381 24.27 9.26 -14.03
N LEU A 382 23.22 9.81 -13.42
CA LEU A 382 21.96 9.10 -13.21
C LEU A 382 21.30 8.71 -14.53
N PRO A 383 20.72 7.50 -14.59
CA PRO A 383 19.88 7.11 -15.72
C PRO A 383 18.68 8.06 -15.87
N THR A 384 18.42 8.51 -17.09
CA THR A 384 17.20 9.28 -17.38
C THR A 384 16.02 8.32 -17.54
N ALA A 385 15.62 7.70 -16.44
CA ALA A 385 14.57 6.70 -16.39
C ALA A 385 13.60 6.96 -15.23
N ILE A 386 12.32 6.70 -15.46
CA ILE A 386 11.23 6.82 -14.49
C ILE A 386 10.65 5.43 -14.27
N MET A 387 10.57 5.00 -13.02
CA MET A 387 9.83 3.80 -12.64
C MET A 387 8.46 4.18 -12.13
N LEU A 388 7.43 3.58 -12.71
CA LEU A 388 6.05 3.66 -12.23
C LEU A 388 5.74 2.42 -11.41
N ARG A 389 5.20 2.61 -10.21
CA ARG A 389 4.70 1.55 -9.35
C ARG A 389 3.43 1.99 -8.61
N ALA A 390 2.68 1.05 -8.07
CA ALA A 390 1.63 1.37 -7.10
C ALA A 390 2.27 1.62 -5.72
N GLN A 391 1.72 2.55 -4.94
CA GLN A 391 2.20 2.84 -3.59
C GLN A 391 2.10 1.60 -2.70
N ASP A 392 0.96 0.90 -2.76
CA ASP A 392 0.67 -0.28 -1.94
C ASP A 392 0.91 -1.58 -2.74
N GLU A 393 2.14 -1.77 -3.23
CA GLU A 393 2.48 -2.94 -4.05
C GLU A 393 2.18 -4.26 -3.36
N GLY A 394 1.58 -5.17 -4.11
CA GLY A 394 1.23 -6.51 -3.65
C GLY A 394 0.07 -6.57 -2.64
N SER A 395 -0.45 -5.43 -2.21
CA SER A 395 -1.51 -5.35 -1.21
C SER A 395 -2.83 -4.79 -1.75
N ASN A 396 -2.76 -4.09 -2.89
CA ASN A 396 -3.93 -3.55 -3.56
C ASN A 396 -4.10 -4.26 -4.92
N PRO A 397 -5.26 -4.90 -5.20
CA PRO A 397 -5.52 -5.56 -6.48
C PRO A 397 -5.72 -4.59 -7.64
N ALA A 398 -5.79 -3.28 -7.36
CA ALA A 398 -6.00 -2.28 -8.38
C ALA A 398 -4.81 -2.21 -9.36
N GLU A 399 -5.14 -2.18 -10.64
CA GLU A 399 -4.19 -2.14 -11.75
C GLU A 399 -4.64 -1.14 -12.81
N ILE A 400 -3.71 -0.36 -13.32
CA ILE A 400 -3.87 0.46 -14.52
C ILE A 400 -2.87 0.02 -15.58
N ARG A 401 -3.29 0.09 -16.84
CA ARG A 401 -2.45 -0.20 -18.00
C ARG A 401 -2.44 0.99 -18.93
N PHE A 402 -1.25 1.46 -19.26
CA PHE A 402 -1.06 2.56 -20.18
C PHE A 402 -0.59 2.07 -21.55
N TYR A 403 -0.80 2.86 -22.57
CA TYR A 403 -0.23 2.63 -23.88
C TYR A 403 1.31 2.71 -23.81
N PRO A 404 2.03 1.83 -24.54
CA PRO A 404 3.49 1.84 -24.61
C PRO A 404 4.02 2.95 -25.54
N SER A 405 5.32 3.18 -25.51
CA SER A 405 5.99 4.13 -26.41
C SER A 405 5.83 3.78 -27.89
N ALA A 406 5.61 2.51 -28.19
CA ALA A 406 5.37 2.00 -29.56
C ALA A 406 3.97 2.27 -30.10
N ALA A 407 3.06 2.86 -29.35
CA ALA A 407 1.66 3.08 -29.73
C ALA A 407 1.32 4.56 -30.01
N PRO A 408 1.71 5.14 -31.16
CA PRO A 408 1.23 6.47 -31.53
C PRO A 408 -0.29 6.39 -31.84
N PRO A 409 -1.10 7.37 -31.45
CA PRO A 409 -0.77 8.68 -30.84
C PRO A 409 -0.78 8.70 -29.31
N TYR A 410 -1.02 7.57 -28.62
CA TYR A 410 -1.28 7.49 -27.19
C TYR A 410 -0.04 7.23 -26.34
N ARG A 411 1.15 7.30 -26.95
CA ARG A 411 2.41 7.04 -26.24
C ARG A 411 2.63 7.96 -25.04
N PRO A 412 3.35 7.52 -24.01
CA PRO A 412 3.79 8.37 -22.92
C PRO A 412 4.48 9.63 -23.44
N SER A 413 4.13 10.78 -22.90
CA SER A 413 4.70 12.05 -23.29
C SER A 413 5.09 12.89 -22.08
N LEU A 414 6.06 13.79 -22.27
CA LEU A 414 6.58 14.65 -21.22
C LEU A 414 6.40 16.11 -21.62
N ARG A 415 5.61 16.84 -20.84
CA ARG A 415 5.47 18.29 -21.01
C ARG A 415 6.50 18.96 -20.11
N VAL A 416 7.37 19.80 -20.69
CA VAL A 416 8.42 20.47 -19.95
C VAL A 416 8.36 21.97 -20.19
N THR A 417 8.24 22.71 -19.09
CA THR A 417 8.38 24.17 -19.07
C THR A 417 9.74 24.52 -18.49
N TYR A 418 10.54 25.23 -19.23
CA TYR A 418 11.89 25.58 -18.83
C TYR A 418 12.29 27.00 -19.25
N ALA A 419 13.23 27.58 -18.51
CA ALA A 419 13.91 28.82 -18.88
C ALA A 419 15.32 28.47 -19.36
N ARG A 420 15.75 29.07 -20.46
CA ARG A 420 17.15 28.92 -20.92
C ARG A 420 18.08 29.58 -19.92
N ARG A 421 19.15 28.89 -19.54
CA ARG A 421 20.21 29.49 -18.73
C ARG A 421 20.93 30.53 -19.60
N PHE A 422 21.23 31.68 -19.01
CA PHE A 422 22.09 32.64 -19.66
C PHE A 422 23.51 32.05 -19.77
N PRO A 423 24.18 32.17 -20.90
CA PRO A 423 25.58 31.79 -21.01
C PRO A 423 26.40 32.76 -20.15
N PHE A 424 26.64 32.41 -18.88
CA PHE A 424 27.64 33.10 -18.09
C PHE A 424 29.03 32.64 -18.59
N GLY A 425 29.80 33.51 -19.17
CA GLY A 425 31.20 33.33 -19.44
C GLY A 425 31.55 32.88 -20.84
N VAL A 426 31.01 33.56 -21.86
CA VAL A 426 31.77 33.72 -23.09
C VAL A 426 32.42 35.13 -23.02
N PRO A 427 33.73 35.23 -22.85
CA PRO A 427 34.44 36.49 -22.92
C PRO A 427 34.30 37.11 -24.30
#